data_7e627242ac59447d67df9b7ee0c55b8c
#
_entry.id   7e627242ac59447d67df9b7ee0c55b8c
#
_cell.length_a   1.000
_cell.length_b   1.000
_cell.length_c   1.000
_cell.angle_alpha   90.00
_cell.angle_beta   90.00
_cell.angle_gamma   90.00
#
_symmetry.space_group_name_H-M   'P 1'
#
loop_
_entity.id
_entity.type
_entity.pdbx_description
1 polymer ?
#
loop_
_entity_poly.entity_id
_entity_poly.type
_entity_poly.pdbx_seq_one_letter_code
_entity_poly.pdbx_strand_id
1 'polypeptide(L)'
;MKTIFFLLLVFCMACNNDNKTALLEKQIDSLKKELNNTYKPGLGEFMSSIQMHHAKLWFAGINNNWLLADFEIHEMKESIDDIEKFCSDRPESKMVREFLMPAIDSVTHAFSENNTEKFKKGFAFLTTSCNNCHKENSFDFNVVTIPTALPVPNQDFRSLMIEKFDSTKRHVK
;
A
#
# COMPACT_ATOMS: atom_id res chain seq x y z
N MET A 1 16.94 23.27 -58.95
CA MET A 1 17.19 24.24 -57.88
C MET A 1 16.01 24.35 -56.91
N LYS A 2 14.75 24.37 -57.31
CA LYS A 2 13.58 24.43 -56.39
C LYS A 2 13.43 23.21 -55.45
N THR A 3 13.78 22.00 -55.89
CA THR A 3 13.69 20.76 -55.10
C THR A 3 14.77 20.69 -54.01
N ILE A 4 15.96 21.20 -54.21
CA ILE A 4 17.06 21.26 -53.25
C ILE A 4 16.75 22.24 -52.10
N PHE A 5 16.09 23.35 -52.43
CA PHE A 5 15.68 24.34 -51.43
C PHE A 5 14.58 23.82 -50.50
N PHE A 6 13.67 22.99 -51.01
CA PHE A 6 12.62 22.37 -50.19
C PHE A 6 13.16 21.28 -49.25
N LEU A 7 14.17 20.51 -49.68
CA LEU A 7 14.86 19.53 -48.82
C LEU A 7 15.66 20.19 -47.70
N LEU A 8 16.26 21.34 -47.90
CA LEU A 8 17.00 22.10 -46.88
C LEU A 8 16.05 22.68 -45.80
N LEU A 9 14.82 23.12 -46.23
CA LEU A 9 13.81 23.65 -45.29
C LEU A 9 13.22 22.57 -44.36
N VAL A 10 13.07 21.32 -44.82
CA VAL A 10 12.62 20.19 -43.99
C VAL A 10 13.67 19.76 -43.00
N PHE A 11 14.96 19.87 -43.34
CA PHE A 11 16.07 19.52 -42.42
C PHE A 11 16.19 20.51 -41.27
N CYS A 12 15.87 21.80 -41.47
CA CYS A 12 15.90 22.80 -40.38
C CYS A 12 14.76 22.65 -39.36
N MET A 13 13.63 22.03 -39.72
CA MET A 13 12.53 21.79 -38.79
C MET A 13 12.79 20.59 -37.84
N ALA A 14 13.59 19.62 -38.26
CA ALA A 14 13.95 18.46 -37.43
C ALA A 14 14.85 18.85 -36.25
N CYS A 15 15.79 19.79 -36.43
CA CYS A 15 16.73 20.20 -35.36
C CYS A 15 16.09 21.00 -34.21
N ASN A 16 14.92 21.62 -34.43
CA ASN A 16 14.27 22.42 -33.38
C ASN A 16 13.49 21.58 -32.36
N ASN A 17 13.14 20.34 -32.72
CA ASN A 17 12.36 19.44 -31.85
C ASN A 17 13.26 18.78 -30.82
N ASP A 18 14.50 18.40 -31.17
CA ASP A 18 15.45 17.73 -30.29
C ASP A 18 15.88 18.63 -29.12
N ASN A 19 16.11 19.90 -29.38
CA ASN A 19 16.46 20.88 -28.35
C ASN A 19 15.32 21.11 -27.35
N LYS A 20 14.07 21.11 -27.82
CA LYS A 20 12.90 21.27 -26.94
C LYS A 20 12.68 20.03 -26.08
N THR A 21 12.89 18.85 -26.64
CA THR A 21 12.77 17.58 -25.92
C THR A 21 13.84 17.48 -24.83
N ALA A 22 15.10 17.78 -25.14
CA ALA A 22 16.19 17.80 -24.17
C ALA A 22 15.98 18.82 -23.03
N LEU A 23 15.39 19.99 -23.34
CA LEU A 23 15.04 20.97 -22.31
C LEU A 23 13.93 20.47 -21.38
N LEU A 24 12.89 19.84 -21.94
CA LEU A 24 11.79 19.25 -21.17
C LEU A 24 12.28 18.11 -20.28
N GLU A 25 13.13 17.24 -20.81
CA GLU A 25 13.76 16.17 -20.01
C GLU A 25 14.53 16.72 -18.82
N LYS A 26 15.34 17.75 -19.03
CA LYS A 26 16.08 18.43 -17.97
C LYS A 26 15.16 19.08 -16.92
N GLN A 27 14.04 19.66 -17.36
CA GLN A 27 13.03 20.20 -16.45
C GLN A 27 12.34 19.09 -15.64
N ILE A 28 11.98 17.97 -16.28
CA ILE A 28 11.39 16.79 -15.63
C ILE A 28 12.37 16.24 -14.58
N ASP A 29 13.64 16.11 -14.89
CA ASP A 29 14.65 15.60 -13.94
C ASP A 29 14.86 16.57 -12.76
N SER A 30 14.83 17.87 -13.03
CA SER A 30 14.88 18.89 -11.97
C SER A 30 13.67 18.82 -11.05
N LEU A 31 12.46 18.71 -11.62
CA LEU A 31 11.22 18.58 -10.85
C LEU A 31 11.17 17.27 -10.06
N LYS A 32 11.63 16.15 -10.64
CA LYS A 32 11.75 14.87 -9.92
C LYS A 32 12.72 14.98 -8.75
N LYS A 33 13.86 15.66 -8.93
CA LYS A 33 14.83 15.89 -7.85
C LYS A 33 14.25 16.76 -6.74
N GLU A 34 13.52 17.80 -7.11
CA GLU A 34 12.84 18.68 -6.15
C GLU A 34 11.74 17.92 -5.39
N LEU A 35 10.93 17.15 -6.09
CA LEU A 35 9.90 16.30 -5.48
C LEU A 35 10.51 15.27 -4.50
N ASN A 36 11.63 14.64 -4.86
CA ASN A 36 12.34 13.70 -3.98
C ASN A 36 12.95 14.37 -2.74
N ASN A 37 13.19 15.68 -2.78
CA ASN A 37 13.66 16.48 -1.64
C ASN A 37 12.51 17.09 -0.82
N THR A 38 11.28 16.97 -1.29
CA THR A 38 10.07 17.34 -0.55
C THR A 38 9.81 16.31 0.53
N TYR A 39 8.83 16.51 1.38
CA TYR A 39 8.48 15.59 2.45
C TYR A 39 8.44 14.12 1.99
N LYS A 40 9.28 13.28 2.63
CA LYS A 40 9.33 11.83 2.43
C LYS A 40 8.84 11.17 3.73
N PRO A 41 7.71 10.44 3.70
CA PRO A 41 7.22 9.74 4.88
C PRO A 41 8.28 8.76 5.41
N GLY A 42 8.43 8.71 6.73
CA GLY A 42 9.32 7.75 7.37
C GLY A 42 8.67 6.38 7.51
N LEU A 43 9.48 5.33 7.64
CA LEU A 43 8.98 3.97 7.85
C LEU A 43 7.99 3.89 9.03
N GLY A 44 8.24 4.64 10.12
CA GLY A 44 7.36 4.69 11.29
C GLY A 44 5.94 5.19 11.01
N GLU A 45 5.76 6.06 10.02
CA GLU A 45 4.44 6.55 9.62
C GLU A 45 3.64 5.45 8.94
N PHE A 46 4.27 4.72 8.02
CA PHE A 46 3.65 3.56 7.38
C PHE A 46 3.33 2.44 8.38
N MET A 47 4.25 2.17 9.34
CA MET A 47 4.00 1.20 10.40
C MET A 47 2.82 1.61 11.29
N SER A 48 2.67 2.91 11.58
CA SER A 48 1.52 3.43 12.33
C SER A 48 0.22 3.27 11.55
N SER A 49 0.24 3.51 10.23
CA SER A 49 -0.89 3.25 9.34
C SER A 49 -1.27 1.77 9.35
N ILE A 50 -0.31 0.87 9.12
CA ILE A 50 -0.53 -0.59 9.16
C ILE A 50 -1.12 -1.02 10.51
N GLN A 51 -0.61 -0.50 11.64
CA GLN A 51 -1.13 -0.81 12.96
C GLN A 51 -2.56 -0.32 13.17
N MET A 52 -2.91 0.83 12.64
CA MET A 52 -4.29 1.35 12.71
C MET A 52 -5.24 0.47 11.89
N HIS A 53 -4.86 0.11 10.66
CA HIS A 53 -5.66 -0.77 9.80
C HIS A 53 -5.75 -2.19 10.35
N HIS A 54 -4.69 -2.72 10.96
CA HIS A 54 -4.72 -3.98 11.70
C HIS A 54 -5.76 -3.94 12.83
N ALA A 55 -5.81 -2.88 13.61
CA ALA A 55 -6.79 -2.77 14.70
C ALA A 55 -8.23 -2.67 14.18
N LYS A 56 -8.49 -1.88 13.15
CA LYS A 56 -9.81 -1.77 12.51
C LYS A 56 -10.26 -3.08 11.87
N LEU A 57 -9.35 -3.78 11.20
CA LEU A 57 -9.57 -5.09 10.59
C LEU A 57 -10.11 -6.11 11.61
N TRP A 58 -9.55 -6.13 12.82
CA TRP A 58 -10.05 -7.02 13.88
C TRP A 58 -11.51 -6.78 14.16
N PHE A 59 -11.90 -5.53 14.43
CA PHE A 59 -13.29 -5.21 14.76
C PHE A 59 -14.23 -5.38 13.57
N ALA A 60 -13.80 -5.12 12.35
CA ALA A 60 -14.57 -5.41 11.16
C ALA A 60 -14.85 -6.93 11.03
N GLY A 61 -13.81 -7.75 11.16
CA GLY A 61 -13.92 -9.20 10.98
C GLY A 61 -14.74 -9.93 12.05
N ILE A 62 -14.57 -9.56 13.33
CA ILE A 62 -15.36 -10.18 14.41
C ILE A 62 -16.85 -9.79 14.36
N ASN A 63 -17.19 -8.69 13.70
CA ASN A 63 -18.56 -8.25 13.46
C ASN A 63 -19.10 -8.70 12.09
N ASN A 64 -18.37 -9.55 11.36
CA ASN A 64 -18.72 -10.04 10.03
C ASN A 64 -18.94 -8.91 8.99
N ASN A 65 -18.32 -7.74 9.19
CA ASN A 65 -18.30 -6.65 8.23
C ASN A 65 -17.18 -6.89 7.22
N TRP A 66 -17.40 -7.85 6.31
CA TRP A 66 -16.37 -8.31 5.39
C TRP A 66 -15.97 -7.24 4.37
N LEU A 67 -16.87 -6.31 4.01
CA LEU A 67 -16.55 -5.20 3.12
C LEU A 67 -15.56 -4.24 3.79
N LEU A 68 -15.79 -3.91 5.06
CA LEU A 68 -14.86 -3.08 5.82
C LEU A 68 -13.56 -3.83 6.08
N ALA A 69 -13.62 -5.13 6.38
CA ALA A 69 -12.43 -5.93 6.57
C ALA A 69 -11.55 -6.00 5.30
N ASP A 70 -12.15 -6.15 4.12
CA ASP A 70 -11.45 -6.13 2.82
C ASP A 70 -10.84 -4.75 2.55
N PHE A 71 -11.55 -3.68 2.87
CA PHE A 71 -11.02 -2.32 2.79
C PHE A 71 -9.78 -2.15 3.67
N GLU A 72 -9.83 -2.55 4.94
CA GLU A 72 -8.68 -2.40 5.86
C GLU A 72 -7.47 -3.24 5.41
N ILE A 73 -7.69 -4.39 4.79
CA ILE A 73 -6.63 -5.20 4.16
C ILE A 73 -6.02 -4.47 2.95
N HIS A 74 -6.86 -3.80 2.15
CA HIS A 74 -6.38 -3.03 1.00
C HIS A 74 -5.46 -1.90 1.43
N GLU A 75 -5.85 -1.12 2.43
CA GLU A 75 -5.05 -0.04 3.02
C GLU A 75 -3.71 -0.55 3.60
N MET A 76 -3.71 -1.74 4.21
CA MET A 76 -2.45 -2.37 4.66
C MET A 76 -1.53 -2.72 3.48
N LYS A 77 -2.09 -3.25 2.38
CA LYS A 77 -1.31 -3.58 1.17
C LYS A 77 -0.75 -2.33 0.52
N GLU A 78 -1.52 -1.25 0.40
CA GLU A 78 -1.04 0.03 -0.10
C GLU A 78 0.10 0.58 0.76
N SER A 79 -0.03 0.50 2.10
CA SER A 79 1.04 0.90 3.00
C SER A 79 2.33 0.08 2.80
N ILE A 80 2.22 -1.22 2.50
CA ILE A 80 3.36 -2.09 2.18
C ILE A 80 4.01 -1.68 0.85
N ASP A 81 3.21 -1.40 -0.18
CA ASP A 81 3.68 -0.93 -1.49
C ASP A 81 4.41 0.43 -1.36
N ASP A 82 3.88 1.33 -0.55
CA ASP A 82 4.50 2.63 -0.27
C ASP A 82 5.81 2.50 0.53
N ILE A 83 5.91 1.55 1.46
CA ILE A 83 7.18 1.25 2.15
C ILE A 83 8.26 0.84 1.14
N GLU A 84 7.95 -0.06 0.20
CA GLU A 84 8.91 -0.47 -0.82
C GLU A 84 9.33 0.69 -1.73
N LYS A 85 8.40 1.58 -2.04
CA LYS A 85 8.63 2.73 -2.90
C LYS A 85 9.42 3.83 -2.21
N PHE A 86 9.04 4.22 -1.00
CA PHE A 86 9.58 5.40 -0.30
C PHE A 86 10.70 5.07 0.69
N CYS A 87 10.80 3.83 1.16
CA CYS A 87 11.79 3.37 2.12
C CYS A 87 12.71 2.28 1.53
N SER A 88 12.90 2.26 0.19
CA SER A 88 13.68 1.24 -0.51
C SER A 88 15.18 1.21 -0.12
N ASP A 89 15.67 2.28 0.49
CA ASP A 89 17.00 2.40 1.05
C ASP A 89 17.18 1.69 2.41
N ARG A 90 16.09 1.21 3.01
CA ARG A 90 16.09 0.53 4.31
C ARG A 90 16.02 -0.98 4.14
N PRO A 91 16.83 -1.75 4.86
CA PRO A 91 16.84 -3.22 4.76
C PRO A 91 15.50 -3.83 5.20
N GLU A 92 14.78 -3.20 6.14
CA GLU A 92 13.51 -3.67 6.68
C GLU A 92 12.37 -3.68 5.64
N SER A 93 12.44 -2.84 4.61
CA SER A 93 11.34 -2.66 3.64
C SER A 93 10.91 -3.95 2.95
N LYS A 94 11.87 -4.77 2.51
CA LYS A 94 11.58 -6.07 1.90
C LYS A 94 11.01 -7.08 2.90
N MET A 95 11.53 -7.05 4.13
CA MET A 95 11.08 -7.94 5.20
C MET A 95 9.63 -7.69 5.57
N VAL A 96 9.17 -6.43 5.55
CA VAL A 96 7.74 -6.11 5.80
C VAL A 96 6.84 -6.91 4.87
N ARG A 97 7.09 -6.88 3.57
CA ARG A 97 6.31 -7.66 2.59
C ARG A 97 6.43 -9.17 2.81
N GLU A 98 7.64 -9.67 2.99
CA GLU A 98 7.89 -11.10 3.17
C GLU A 98 7.15 -11.69 4.38
N PHE A 99 7.07 -10.94 5.49
CA PHE A 99 6.39 -11.38 6.69
C PHE A 99 4.88 -11.20 6.64
N LEU A 100 4.39 -10.07 6.06
CA LEU A 100 2.98 -9.73 6.16
C LEU A 100 2.11 -10.33 5.05
N MET A 101 2.61 -10.43 3.81
CA MET A 101 1.77 -10.87 2.70
C MET A 101 1.18 -12.27 2.87
N PRO A 102 1.93 -13.31 3.32
CA PRO A 102 1.33 -14.63 3.54
C PRO A 102 0.23 -14.64 4.59
N ALA A 103 0.39 -13.81 5.63
CA ALA A 103 -0.60 -13.69 6.69
C ALA A 103 -1.85 -12.91 6.23
N ILE A 104 -1.66 -11.83 5.46
CA ILE A 104 -2.73 -11.08 4.81
C ILE A 104 -3.55 -12.00 3.89
N ASP A 105 -2.90 -12.83 3.09
CA ASP A 105 -3.59 -13.78 2.21
C ASP A 105 -4.42 -14.80 3.01
N SER A 106 -3.92 -15.26 4.15
CA SER A 106 -4.66 -16.14 5.07
C SER A 106 -5.93 -15.47 5.61
N VAL A 107 -5.85 -14.18 5.98
CA VAL A 107 -7.01 -13.40 6.43
C VAL A 107 -8.00 -13.18 5.27
N THR A 108 -7.49 -12.82 4.09
CA THR A 108 -8.32 -12.59 2.89
C THR A 108 -9.10 -13.84 2.48
N HIS A 109 -8.48 -15.02 2.59
CA HIS A 109 -9.14 -16.28 2.29
C HIS A 109 -10.34 -16.54 3.21
N ALA A 110 -10.25 -16.17 4.49
CA ALA A 110 -11.36 -16.30 5.43
C ALA A 110 -12.58 -15.44 5.06
N PHE A 111 -12.38 -14.29 4.38
CA PHE A 111 -13.47 -13.44 3.90
C PHE A 111 -14.29 -14.13 2.80
N SER A 112 -13.62 -14.78 1.84
CA SER A 112 -14.28 -15.47 0.74
C SER A 112 -15.18 -16.58 1.23
N GLU A 113 -14.89 -17.16 2.40
CA GLU A 113 -15.67 -18.21 3.03
C GLU A 113 -16.69 -17.67 4.04
N ASN A 114 -16.71 -16.36 4.32
CA ASN A 114 -17.54 -15.73 5.36
C ASN A 114 -17.39 -16.44 6.72
N ASN A 115 -16.16 -16.83 7.06
CA ASN A 115 -15.86 -17.68 8.21
C ASN A 115 -15.09 -16.94 9.30
N THR A 116 -15.81 -16.50 10.33
CA THR A 116 -15.24 -15.74 11.47
C THR A 116 -14.18 -16.51 12.24
N GLU A 117 -14.31 -17.83 12.38
CA GLU A 117 -13.31 -18.62 13.11
C GLU A 117 -12.00 -18.76 12.31
N LYS A 118 -12.09 -18.91 10.98
CA LYS A 118 -10.91 -18.85 10.11
C LYS A 118 -10.28 -17.45 10.12
N PHE A 119 -11.12 -16.41 10.11
CA PHE A 119 -10.66 -15.04 10.25
C PHE A 119 -9.84 -14.83 11.53
N LYS A 120 -10.35 -15.24 12.69
CA LYS A 120 -9.64 -15.12 13.98
C LYS A 120 -8.27 -15.83 13.95
N LYS A 121 -8.20 -17.01 13.34
CA LYS A 121 -6.91 -17.74 13.18
C LYS A 121 -5.95 -17.01 12.25
N GLY A 122 -6.44 -16.54 11.09
CA GLY A 122 -5.66 -15.74 10.15
C GLY A 122 -5.16 -14.44 10.78
N PHE A 123 -6.00 -13.76 11.54
CA PHE A 123 -5.65 -12.54 12.23
C PHE A 123 -4.59 -12.77 13.34
N ALA A 124 -4.70 -13.86 14.10
CA ALA A 124 -3.66 -14.23 15.05
C ALA A 124 -2.31 -14.51 14.35
N PHE A 125 -2.35 -15.15 13.18
CA PHE A 125 -1.15 -15.34 12.35
C PHE A 125 -0.60 -13.99 11.86
N LEU A 126 -1.44 -13.06 11.40
CA LEU A 126 -1.03 -11.71 10.99
C LEU A 126 -0.35 -10.97 12.14
N THR A 127 -0.95 -10.98 13.35
CA THR A 127 -0.37 -10.37 14.54
C THR A 127 0.99 -10.98 14.91
N THR A 128 1.11 -12.30 14.79
CA THR A 128 2.38 -13.01 15.02
C THR A 128 3.42 -12.63 13.97
N SER A 129 3.03 -12.49 12.71
CA SER A 129 3.93 -12.08 11.61
C SER A 129 4.46 -10.67 11.81
N CYS A 130 3.65 -9.72 12.31
CA CYS A 130 4.11 -8.39 12.71
C CYS A 130 5.22 -8.49 13.76
N ASN A 131 4.99 -9.26 14.82
CA ASN A 131 5.95 -9.41 15.91
C ASN A 131 7.23 -10.12 15.48
N ASN A 132 7.14 -11.12 14.61
CA ASN A 132 8.31 -11.79 14.06
C ASN A 132 9.17 -10.82 13.22
N CYS A 133 8.54 -9.98 12.36
CA CYS A 133 9.23 -8.96 11.62
C CYS A 133 9.90 -7.94 12.56
N HIS A 134 9.22 -7.48 13.59
CA HIS A 134 9.79 -6.59 14.62
C HIS A 134 11.02 -7.23 15.28
N LYS A 135 10.93 -8.49 15.68
CA LYS A 135 12.03 -9.22 16.30
C LYS A 135 13.26 -9.34 15.39
N GLU A 136 13.05 -9.73 14.12
CA GLU A 136 14.15 -9.86 13.15
C GLU A 136 14.86 -8.52 12.86
N ASN A 137 14.16 -7.40 13.08
CA ASN A 137 14.71 -6.06 12.88
C ASN A 137 15.12 -5.36 14.19
N SER A 138 15.24 -6.09 15.32
CA SER A 138 15.60 -5.55 16.62
C SER A 138 14.61 -4.53 17.21
N PHE A 139 13.32 -4.66 16.84
CA PHE A 139 12.19 -3.90 17.39
C PHE A 139 11.31 -4.78 18.30
N ASP A 140 11.85 -5.81 18.91
CA ASP A 140 11.16 -6.77 19.77
C ASP A 140 10.47 -6.15 21.00
N PHE A 141 10.89 -4.94 21.38
CA PHE A 141 10.22 -4.12 22.39
C PHE A 141 8.88 -3.54 21.94
N ASN A 142 8.61 -3.49 20.63
CA ASN A 142 7.37 -2.98 20.02
C ASN A 142 6.44 -4.14 19.68
N VAL A 143 5.65 -4.57 20.67
CA VAL A 143 4.81 -5.76 20.56
C VAL A 143 3.39 -5.39 20.12
N VAL A 144 2.96 -5.92 19.00
CA VAL A 144 1.59 -5.82 18.49
C VAL A 144 0.73 -6.91 19.16
N THR A 145 -0.47 -6.56 19.60
CA THR A 145 -1.43 -7.48 20.22
C THR A 145 -2.76 -7.47 19.48
N ILE A 146 -3.59 -8.49 19.73
CA ILE A 146 -4.98 -8.48 19.29
C ILE A 146 -5.72 -7.36 20.04
N PRO A 147 -6.39 -6.42 19.34
CA PRO A 147 -7.02 -5.27 19.98
C PRO A 147 -8.15 -5.67 20.94
N THR A 148 -8.22 -5.05 22.10
CA THR A 148 -9.27 -5.25 23.11
C THR A 148 -10.22 -4.06 23.22
N ALA A 149 -9.87 -2.91 22.60
CA ALA A 149 -10.69 -1.70 22.58
C ALA A 149 -10.75 -1.14 21.15
N LEU A 150 -11.84 -0.44 20.83
CA LEU A 150 -12.01 0.19 19.52
C LEU A 150 -10.87 1.18 19.23
N PRO A 151 -10.25 1.13 18.04
CA PRO A 151 -9.13 2.00 17.71
C PRO A 151 -9.56 3.46 17.48
N VAL A 152 -10.83 3.67 17.12
CA VAL A 152 -11.42 4.98 16.88
C VAL A 152 -12.84 5.03 17.48
N PRO A 153 -13.22 6.13 18.16
CA PRO A 153 -14.51 6.22 18.86
C PRO A 153 -15.70 6.55 17.95
N ASN A 154 -15.43 6.99 16.71
CA ASN A 154 -16.43 7.53 15.78
C ASN A 154 -16.66 6.65 14.54
N GLN A 155 -16.31 5.36 14.61
CA GLN A 155 -16.56 4.40 13.54
C GLN A 155 -17.39 3.22 14.05
N ASP A 156 -18.44 2.87 13.31
CA ASP A 156 -19.23 1.68 13.55
C ASP A 156 -18.66 0.50 12.74
N PHE A 157 -18.28 -0.56 13.43
CA PHE A 157 -17.70 -1.76 12.82
C PHE A 157 -18.73 -2.84 12.52
N ARG A 158 -20.00 -2.66 12.92
CA ARG A 158 -21.06 -3.63 12.68
C ARG A 158 -21.38 -3.67 11.19
N SER A 159 -21.70 -4.87 10.68
CA SER A 159 -22.25 -4.99 9.34
C SER A 159 -23.66 -4.40 9.32
N LEU A 160 -23.87 -3.34 8.55
CA LEU A 160 -25.17 -2.73 8.35
C LEU A 160 -26.03 -3.45 7.29
N MET A 161 -25.44 -4.38 6.55
CA MET A 161 -26.09 -5.14 5.49
C MET A 161 -25.81 -6.63 5.63
N ILE A 162 -26.85 -7.45 5.51
CA ILE A 162 -26.81 -8.93 5.49
C ILE A 162 -26.39 -9.39 4.06
N GLU A 163 -25.63 -8.61 3.32
CA GLU A 163 -25.11 -9.04 2.02
C GLU A 163 -23.86 -9.88 2.22
N LYS A 164 -23.89 -11.08 1.64
CA LYS A 164 -22.71 -11.95 1.56
C LYS A 164 -21.60 -11.22 0.79
N PHE A 165 -20.41 -11.24 1.33
CA PHE A 165 -19.24 -10.75 0.64
C PHE A 165 -19.07 -11.47 -0.70
N ASP A 166 -19.11 -10.71 -1.79
CA ASP A 166 -18.88 -11.18 -3.15
C ASP A 166 -17.55 -10.65 -3.65
N SER A 167 -16.55 -11.52 -3.65
CA SER A 167 -15.20 -11.18 -4.09
C SER A 167 -15.09 -10.75 -5.57
N THR A 168 -16.14 -11.01 -6.37
CA THR A 168 -16.16 -10.63 -7.80
C THR A 168 -16.55 -9.16 -8.02
N LYS A 169 -17.09 -8.49 -7.01
CA LYS A 169 -17.53 -7.09 -7.05
C LYS A 169 -16.45 -6.09 -6.62
N ARG A 170 -15.19 -6.51 -6.54
CA ARG A 170 -14.08 -5.60 -6.26
C ARG A 170 -13.90 -4.59 -7.39
N HIS A 171 -14.55 -3.45 -7.29
CA HIS A 171 -14.24 -2.24 -8.03
C HIS A 171 -13.95 -1.13 -7.02
N VAL A 172 -12.77 -1.18 -6.45
CA VAL A 172 -12.20 0.03 -5.86
C VAL A 172 -11.39 0.67 -7.00
N LYS A 173 -11.83 1.87 -7.42
CA LYS A 173 -11.10 2.72 -8.38
C LYS A 173 -9.89 3.31 -7.71
#